data_fca483dd7301be25b12716c8a08eee3e
#
_entry.id   fca483dd7301be25b12716c8a08eee3e
#
_cell.length_a   1.000
_cell.length_b   1.000
_cell.length_c   1.000
_cell.angle_alpha   90.00
_cell.angle_beta   90.00
_cell.angle_gamma   90.00
#
_symmetry.space_group_name_H-M   'P 1'
#
loop_
_entity.id
_entity.type
_entity.pdbx_description
1 polymer ?
#
loop_
_entity_poly.entity_id
_entity_poly.type
_entity_poly.pdbx_seq_one_letter_code
_entity_poly.pdbx_strand_id
1 'polypeptide(L)'
;MTAPLRIGFIPLVDAAALIVAVDKGFAAAEGLEVELVREVSWSNVRDKLNIGLFDAAHLLAPVAIASSLGLGHVKVPIAAPFNLGINGNAITVSPALHAALMEEVEGDRFDPLVTAKALAKVVAKRRKAGADPLTFGMTFPFSTHNYQLRFWMAAAGVDPDEDVRLVVLPPPYMVDSLKSGHVDAFCVGAPWNSVAVDLGIGHILHFVSDILVRAAEKVLAVRQVWADNNPDVVARLVRAAVKGAEFIESPANLAETAQILAQPERIGVDAEVIQRTLTGRLKISPDGTFRESGRYLLVGREGAGRPEPVQAAWLYAQMVRWGQTALTPDGAKTAMAVFRPDLYDAALGRSPPTEAPAPFGAFAGPTFDPDNIAGHLAAFEVGRWKA
;
A
#
# COMPACT_ATOMS: atom_id res chain seq x y z
N MET A 1 -4.87 -31.70 -18.70
CA MET A 1 -4.22 -30.79 -17.75
C MET A 1 -5.04 -29.52 -17.68
N THR A 2 -5.47 -29.10 -16.51
CA THR A 2 -6.12 -27.79 -16.31
C THR A 2 -5.08 -26.71 -16.59
N ALA A 3 -5.48 -25.60 -17.22
CA ALA A 3 -4.56 -24.49 -17.45
C ALA A 3 -4.07 -23.91 -16.10
N PRO A 4 -2.81 -23.43 -16.02
CA PRO A 4 -2.28 -22.83 -14.80
C PRO A 4 -3.09 -21.61 -14.39
N LEU A 5 -3.20 -21.37 -13.07
CA LEU A 5 -3.80 -20.16 -12.52
C LEU A 5 -2.88 -18.96 -12.85
N ARG A 6 -3.42 -17.97 -13.53
CA ARG A 6 -2.68 -16.77 -13.91
C ARG A 6 -2.87 -15.68 -12.85
N ILE A 7 -1.77 -15.29 -12.22
CA ILE A 7 -1.78 -14.30 -11.13
C ILE A 7 -0.91 -13.11 -11.51
N GLY A 8 -1.55 -11.93 -11.67
CA GLY A 8 -0.84 -10.69 -11.98
C GLY A 8 -0.21 -10.07 -10.75
N PHE A 9 1.02 -9.51 -10.88
CA PHE A 9 1.68 -8.80 -9.79
C PHE A 9 2.54 -7.63 -10.29
N ILE A 10 2.78 -6.65 -9.43
CA ILE A 10 3.72 -5.55 -9.63
C ILE A 10 5.02 -5.88 -8.88
N PRO A 11 6.22 -5.52 -9.42
CA PRO A 11 7.51 -5.81 -8.80
C PRO A 11 7.76 -4.95 -7.55
N LEU A 12 7.14 -5.36 -6.45
CA LEU A 12 7.19 -4.74 -5.13
C LEU A 12 7.43 -5.82 -4.07
N VAL A 13 8.08 -5.45 -2.96
CA VAL A 13 8.41 -6.41 -1.88
C VAL A 13 7.15 -6.93 -1.18
N ASP A 14 6.05 -6.20 -1.20
CA ASP A 14 4.76 -6.66 -0.67
C ASP A 14 4.07 -7.76 -1.51
N ALA A 15 4.61 -8.11 -2.70
CA ALA A 15 4.23 -9.32 -3.42
C ALA A 15 4.96 -10.60 -2.92
N ALA A 16 5.85 -10.46 -1.94
CA ALA A 16 6.75 -11.52 -1.49
C ALA A 16 6.03 -12.82 -1.09
N ALA A 17 4.95 -12.73 -0.31
CA ALA A 17 4.22 -13.93 0.14
C ALA A 17 3.71 -14.77 -1.05
N LEU A 18 3.24 -14.09 -2.09
CA LEU A 18 2.76 -14.74 -3.32
C LEU A 18 3.91 -15.33 -4.14
N ILE A 19 5.00 -14.57 -4.33
CA ILE A 19 6.18 -15.01 -5.09
C ILE A 19 6.81 -16.23 -4.40
N VAL A 20 7.05 -16.15 -3.09
CA VAL A 20 7.65 -17.24 -2.30
C VAL A 20 6.73 -18.46 -2.28
N ALA A 21 5.40 -18.28 -2.21
CA ALA A 21 4.44 -19.38 -2.26
C ALA A 21 4.59 -20.21 -3.56
N VAL A 22 4.90 -19.55 -4.67
CA VAL A 22 5.11 -20.23 -5.96
C VAL A 22 6.53 -20.81 -6.05
N ASP A 23 7.55 -20.00 -5.81
CA ASP A 23 8.95 -20.38 -6.07
C ASP A 23 9.50 -21.41 -5.07
N LYS A 24 8.94 -21.45 -3.85
CA LYS A 24 9.23 -22.51 -2.85
C LYS A 24 8.34 -23.75 -2.99
N GLY A 25 7.45 -23.76 -3.99
CA GLY A 25 6.56 -24.89 -4.25
C GLY A 25 5.41 -25.06 -3.24
N PHE A 26 5.11 -24.03 -2.41
CA PHE A 26 3.97 -24.12 -1.48
C PHE A 26 2.64 -24.17 -2.21
N ALA A 27 2.51 -23.46 -3.34
CA ALA A 27 1.35 -23.55 -4.21
C ALA A 27 1.22 -24.95 -4.85
N ALA A 28 2.33 -25.52 -5.34
CA ALA A 28 2.36 -26.85 -5.90
C ALA A 28 2.01 -27.93 -4.85
N ALA A 29 2.45 -27.78 -3.60
CA ALA A 29 2.09 -28.65 -2.48
C ALA A 29 0.60 -28.62 -2.16
N GLU A 30 -0.10 -27.52 -2.46
CA GLU A 30 -1.56 -27.41 -2.38
C GLU A 30 -2.24 -27.89 -3.69
N GLY A 31 -1.49 -28.47 -4.64
CA GLY A 31 -2.02 -28.95 -5.92
C GLY A 31 -2.40 -27.84 -6.89
N LEU A 32 -1.77 -26.65 -6.76
CA LEU A 32 -1.99 -25.52 -7.66
C LEU A 32 -0.79 -25.34 -8.60
N GLU A 33 -1.07 -25.32 -9.89
CA GLU A 33 -0.14 -24.83 -10.90
C GLU A 33 -0.38 -23.33 -11.10
N VAL A 34 0.63 -22.48 -10.86
CA VAL A 34 0.50 -21.02 -10.87
C VAL A 34 1.51 -20.41 -11.82
N GLU A 35 1.03 -19.54 -12.72
CA GLU A 35 1.82 -18.65 -13.55
C GLU A 35 1.78 -17.23 -12.98
N LEU A 36 2.92 -16.73 -12.49
CA LEU A 36 3.05 -15.34 -12.05
C LEU A 36 3.34 -14.44 -13.25
N VAL A 37 2.47 -13.47 -13.50
CA VAL A 37 2.60 -12.51 -14.60
C VAL A 37 2.98 -11.14 -14.07
N ARG A 38 4.22 -10.72 -14.36
CA ARG A 38 4.75 -9.42 -13.93
C ARG A 38 4.14 -8.30 -14.77
N GLU A 39 3.59 -7.29 -14.10
CA GLU A 39 2.99 -6.11 -14.71
C GLU A 39 3.72 -4.83 -14.28
N VAL A 40 3.49 -3.74 -15.00
CA VAL A 40 4.14 -2.44 -14.74
C VAL A 40 3.18 -1.41 -14.14
N SER A 41 1.86 -1.57 -14.31
CA SER A 41 0.88 -0.59 -13.84
C SER A 41 -0.31 -1.26 -13.14
N TRP A 42 -0.88 -0.55 -12.16
CA TRP A 42 -2.03 -1.01 -11.42
C TRP A 42 -3.31 -1.07 -12.27
N SER A 43 -3.43 -0.23 -13.30
CA SER A 43 -4.53 -0.31 -14.25
C SER A 43 -4.50 -1.62 -15.02
N ASN A 44 -3.33 -2.06 -15.49
CA ASN A 44 -3.20 -3.34 -16.19
C ASN A 44 -3.61 -4.51 -15.31
N VAL A 45 -3.13 -4.54 -14.06
CA VAL A 45 -3.48 -5.60 -13.10
C VAL A 45 -4.98 -5.63 -12.85
N ARG A 46 -5.58 -4.47 -12.54
CA ARG A 46 -7.03 -4.32 -12.33
C ARG A 46 -7.83 -4.79 -13.54
N ASP A 47 -7.51 -4.27 -14.72
CA ASP A 47 -8.30 -4.52 -15.92
C ASP A 47 -8.23 -5.99 -16.34
N LYS A 48 -7.04 -6.60 -16.29
CA LYS A 48 -6.86 -8.02 -16.59
C LYS A 48 -7.56 -8.92 -15.58
N LEU A 49 -7.59 -8.57 -14.28
CA LEU A 49 -8.37 -9.27 -13.28
C LEU A 49 -9.88 -9.12 -13.57
N ASN A 50 -10.34 -7.91 -13.84
CA ASN A 50 -11.77 -7.61 -14.03
C ASN A 50 -12.37 -8.35 -15.24
N ILE A 51 -11.61 -8.48 -16.33
CA ILE A 51 -12.08 -9.19 -17.55
C ILE A 51 -11.75 -10.69 -17.53
N GLY A 52 -11.12 -11.21 -16.48
CA GLY A 52 -10.84 -12.63 -16.32
C GLY A 52 -9.60 -13.15 -17.03
N LEU A 53 -8.70 -12.28 -17.49
CA LEU A 53 -7.38 -12.69 -17.97
C LEU A 53 -6.44 -13.10 -16.84
N PHE A 54 -6.70 -12.63 -15.62
CA PHE A 54 -6.12 -13.13 -14.39
C PHE A 54 -7.19 -13.79 -13.53
N ASP A 55 -6.85 -14.90 -12.91
CA ASP A 55 -7.69 -15.58 -11.92
C ASP A 55 -7.62 -14.89 -10.56
N ALA A 56 -6.41 -14.47 -10.20
CA ALA A 56 -6.13 -13.69 -9.00
C ALA A 56 -5.09 -12.59 -9.28
N ALA A 57 -4.91 -11.67 -8.35
CA ALA A 57 -3.95 -10.58 -8.49
C ALA A 57 -3.40 -10.10 -7.14
N HIS A 58 -2.13 -9.71 -7.14
CA HIS A 58 -1.56 -8.75 -6.20
C HIS A 58 -2.13 -7.38 -6.54
N LEU A 59 -3.03 -6.85 -5.71
CA LEU A 59 -3.79 -5.64 -6.04
C LEU A 59 -3.76 -4.65 -4.87
N LEU A 60 -3.81 -3.36 -5.20
CA LEU A 60 -4.04 -2.29 -4.20
C LEU A 60 -5.38 -2.52 -3.50
N ALA A 61 -5.38 -2.54 -2.17
CA ALA A 61 -6.59 -2.70 -1.38
C ALA A 61 -7.69 -1.67 -1.75
N PRO A 62 -7.37 -0.37 -1.92
CA PRO A 62 -8.37 0.59 -2.39
C PRO A 62 -8.90 0.33 -3.81
N VAL A 63 -8.10 -0.25 -4.73
CA VAL A 63 -8.59 -0.62 -6.06
C VAL A 63 -9.61 -1.75 -5.98
N ALA A 64 -9.41 -2.73 -5.11
CA ALA A 64 -10.38 -3.80 -4.89
C ALA A 64 -11.74 -3.24 -4.42
N ILE A 65 -11.71 -2.26 -3.52
CA ILE A 65 -12.91 -1.54 -3.04
C ILE A 65 -13.54 -0.72 -4.18
N ALA A 66 -12.73 0.08 -4.89
CA ALA A 66 -13.21 0.92 -6.00
C ALA A 66 -13.85 0.07 -7.12
N SER A 67 -13.26 -1.08 -7.47
CA SER A 67 -13.84 -2.04 -8.43
C SER A 67 -15.19 -2.55 -7.99
N SER A 68 -15.32 -2.89 -6.69
CA SER A 68 -16.59 -3.39 -6.13
C SER A 68 -17.67 -2.32 -6.05
N LEU A 69 -17.29 -1.06 -5.90
CA LEU A 69 -18.19 0.10 -5.89
C LEU A 69 -18.52 0.61 -7.31
N GLY A 70 -17.72 0.24 -8.33
CA GLY A 70 -17.85 0.77 -9.69
C GLY A 70 -17.29 2.18 -9.84
N LEU A 71 -16.24 2.54 -9.09
CA LEU A 71 -15.63 3.85 -9.14
C LEU A 71 -14.54 3.94 -10.22
N GLY A 72 -14.72 4.86 -11.15
CA GLY A 72 -13.76 5.14 -12.23
C GLY A 72 -13.71 4.09 -13.36
N HIS A 73 -14.47 3.00 -13.28
CA HIS A 73 -14.57 1.96 -14.30
C HIS A 73 -15.79 1.06 -14.07
N VAL A 74 -15.94 -0.01 -14.87
CA VAL A 74 -17.02 -1.00 -14.74
C VAL A 74 -16.99 -1.64 -13.34
N LYS A 75 -18.17 -1.77 -12.74
CA LYS A 75 -18.35 -2.43 -11.45
C LYS A 75 -18.05 -3.93 -11.55
N VAL A 76 -17.05 -4.38 -10.83
CA VAL A 76 -16.69 -5.79 -10.69
C VAL A 76 -16.49 -6.11 -9.21
N PRO A 77 -17.37 -6.88 -8.57
CA PRO A 77 -17.20 -7.29 -7.19
C PRO A 77 -15.92 -8.12 -7.00
N ILE A 78 -15.11 -7.72 -6.03
CA ILE A 78 -13.84 -8.36 -5.68
C ILE A 78 -13.94 -8.93 -4.27
N ALA A 79 -13.33 -10.10 -4.07
CA ALA A 79 -13.04 -10.69 -2.78
C ALA A 79 -11.55 -10.66 -2.50
N ALA A 80 -11.16 -10.23 -1.30
CA ALA A 80 -9.80 -10.18 -0.82
C ALA A 80 -9.66 -11.10 0.42
N PRO A 81 -9.31 -12.39 0.23
CA PRO A 81 -9.22 -13.35 1.32
C PRO A 81 -7.87 -13.31 2.08
N PHE A 82 -6.89 -12.54 1.61
CA PHE A 82 -5.56 -12.45 2.21
C PHE A 82 -4.94 -11.06 1.99
N ASN A 83 -4.35 -10.47 3.03
CA ASN A 83 -3.51 -9.29 2.90
C ASN A 83 -2.08 -9.72 2.54
N LEU A 84 -1.57 -9.26 1.41
CA LEU A 84 -0.19 -9.52 0.97
C LEU A 84 0.81 -8.63 1.70
N GLY A 85 0.39 -7.43 2.13
CA GLY A 85 1.20 -6.52 2.93
C GLY A 85 0.38 -5.52 3.71
N ILE A 86 0.77 -5.31 4.95
CA ILE A 86 0.39 -4.17 5.78
C ILE A 86 1.57 -3.21 5.79
N ASN A 87 1.35 -1.91 5.52
CA ASN A 87 2.39 -0.89 5.37
C ASN A 87 3.32 -1.19 4.16
N GLY A 88 4.63 -0.94 4.27
CA GLY A 88 5.61 -1.23 3.22
C GLY A 88 5.85 -0.08 2.24
N ASN A 89 5.24 1.07 2.47
CA ASN A 89 5.45 2.29 1.69
C ASN A 89 6.31 3.29 2.44
N ALA A 90 6.86 4.27 1.71
CA ALA A 90 7.50 5.43 2.29
C ALA A 90 7.26 6.69 1.44
N ILE A 91 7.34 7.85 2.07
CA ILE A 91 7.42 9.16 1.40
C ILE A 91 8.89 9.48 1.20
N THR A 92 9.30 9.60 -0.05
CA THR A 92 10.67 9.95 -0.46
C THR A 92 10.65 11.31 -1.14
N VAL A 93 11.55 12.19 -0.74
CA VAL A 93 11.66 13.56 -1.26
C VAL A 93 13.00 13.76 -1.96
N SER A 94 13.05 14.66 -2.93
CA SER A 94 14.30 15.07 -3.59
C SER A 94 15.24 15.75 -2.59
N PRO A 95 16.57 15.79 -2.84
CA PRO A 95 17.51 16.52 -1.98
C PRO A 95 17.15 17.99 -1.80
N ALA A 96 16.65 18.64 -2.87
CA ALA A 96 16.23 20.03 -2.83
C ALA A 96 15.02 20.25 -1.91
N LEU A 97 13.99 19.41 -2.03
CA LEU A 97 12.82 19.48 -1.14
C LEU A 97 13.18 19.10 0.29
N HIS A 98 14.06 18.10 0.48
CA HIS A 98 14.55 17.73 1.80
C HIS A 98 15.23 18.92 2.50
N ALA A 99 16.16 19.61 1.81
CA ALA A 99 16.83 20.78 2.36
C ALA A 99 15.83 21.88 2.75
N ALA A 100 14.88 22.21 1.86
CA ALA A 100 13.85 23.21 2.12
C ALA A 100 12.95 22.84 3.31
N LEU A 101 12.62 21.56 3.49
CA LEU A 101 11.85 21.11 4.64
C LEU A 101 12.67 21.23 5.93
N MET A 102 13.96 20.82 5.92
CA MET A 102 14.81 20.87 7.10
C MET A 102 15.09 22.30 7.59
N GLU A 103 15.05 23.30 6.71
CA GLU A 103 15.08 24.71 7.10
C GLU A 103 13.85 25.15 7.92
N GLU A 104 12.71 24.49 7.71
CA GLU A 104 11.43 24.84 8.32
C GLU A 104 11.03 23.91 9.49
N VAL A 105 11.75 22.81 9.70
CA VAL A 105 11.47 21.85 10.77
C VAL A 105 11.80 22.48 12.13
N GLU A 106 10.78 22.57 12.99
CA GLU A 106 10.87 23.00 14.38
C GLU A 106 10.50 21.83 15.30
N GLY A 107 11.46 20.96 15.61
CA GLY A 107 11.25 19.80 16.47
C GLY A 107 11.81 18.50 15.89
N ASP A 108 11.17 17.39 16.20
CA ASP A 108 11.58 16.07 15.70
C ASP A 108 11.24 15.92 14.21
N ARG A 109 12.26 15.80 13.38
CA ARG A 109 12.13 15.57 11.94
C ARG A 109 11.45 14.24 11.56
N PHE A 110 11.32 13.33 12.50
CA PHE A 110 10.63 12.06 12.32
C PHE A 110 9.17 12.09 12.74
N ASP A 111 8.71 13.18 13.36
CA ASP A 111 7.30 13.42 13.64
C ASP A 111 6.59 13.89 12.36
N PRO A 112 5.60 13.14 11.84
CA PRO A 112 4.86 13.53 10.65
C PRO A 112 4.15 14.88 10.76
N LEU A 113 3.69 15.28 11.95
CA LEU A 113 3.04 16.58 12.13
C LEU A 113 4.03 17.73 12.02
N VAL A 114 5.26 17.56 12.55
CA VAL A 114 6.33 18.58 12.45
C VAL A 114 6.70 18.79 10.98
N THR A 115 6.90 17.72 10.24
CA THR A 115 7.24 17.83 8.80
C THR A 115 6.08 18.28 7.93
N ALA A 116 4.82 17.96 8.27
CA ALA A 116 3.66 18.52 7.59
C ALA A 116 3.57 20.05 7.76
N LYS A 117 3.85 20.56 8.98
CA LYS A 117 3.95 22.01 9.24
C LYS A 117 5.10 22.66 8.46
N ALA A 118 6.25 21.98 8.38
CA ALA A 118 7.36 22.44 7.55
C ALA A 118 6.95 22.50 6.06
N LEU A 119 6.25 21.48 5.56
CA LEU A 119 5.71 21.49 4.18
C LEU A 119 4.77 22.69 3.95
N ALA A 120 3.86 22.97 4.88
CA ALA A 120 2.96 24.11 4.77
C ALA A 120 3.72 25.45 4.63
N LYS A 121 4.82 25.63 5.41
CA LYS A 121 5.69 26.80 5.30
C LYS A 121 6.40 26.85 3.92
N VAL A 122 6.95 25.74 3.45
CA VAL A 122 7.59 25.64 2.12
C VAL A 122 6.60 25.98 1.01
N VAL A 123 5.39 25.42 1.04
CA VAL A 123 4.31 25.71 0.08
C VAL A 123 3.96 27.20 0.08
N ALA A 124 3.77 27.80 1.26
CA ALA A 124 3.46 29.22 1.39
C ALA A 124 4.58 30.13 0.84
N LYS A 125 5.86 29.80 1.11
CA LYS A 125 7.01 30.53 0.55
C LYS A 125 7.06 30.45 -0.98
N ARG A 126 6.85 29.23 -1.55
CA ARG A 126 6.81 29.04 -3.01
C ARG A 126 5.69 29.83 -3.67
N ARG A 127 4.49 29.77 -3.09
CA ARG A 127 3.34 30.58 -3.58
C ARG A 127 3.65 32.07 -3.56
N LYS A 128 4.22 32.60 -2.47
CA LYS A 128 4.62 34.01 -2.37
C LYS A 128 5.70 34.40 -3.39
N ALA A 129 6.59 33.48 -3.73
CA ALA A 129 7.62 33.69 -4.75
C ALA A 129 7.13 33.50 -6.19
N GLY A 130 5.86 33.11 -6.41
CA GLY A 130 5.32 32.81 -7.74
C GLY A 130 5.94 31.56 -8.38
N ALA A 131 6.53 30.67 -7.58
CA ALA A 131 7.12 29.43 -8.05
C ALA A 131 6.03 28.36 -8.31
N ASP A 132 6.32 27.43 -9.22
CA ASP A 132 5.43 26.32 -9.52
C ASP A 132 5.12 25.49 -8.25
N PRO A 133 3.87 24.97 -8.11
CA PRO A 133 3.53 24.05 -7.04
C PRO A 133 4.43 22.82 -7.02
N LEU A 134 4.73 22.33 -5.82
CA LEU A 134 5.44 21.05 -5.66
C LEU A 134 4.63 19.90 -6.28
N THR A 135 5.33 18.96 -6.92
CA THR A 135 4.72 17.81 -7.57
C THR A 135 5.07 16.52 -6.82
N PHE A 136 4.05 15.76 -6.42
CA PHE A 136 4.18 14.50 -5.71
C PHE A 136 3.68 13.33 -6.57
N GLY A 137 4.53 12.32 -6.76
CA GLY A 137 4.18 11.07 -7.42
C GLY A 137 3.41 10.13 -6.48
N MET A 138 2.34 9.53 -6.96
CA MET A 138 1.62 8.44 -6.30
C MET A 138 1.25 7.37 -7.33
N THR A 139 0.94 6.16 -6.87
CA THR A 139 0.86 5.00 -7.77
C THR A 139 -0.48 4.87 -8.49
N PHE A 140 -1.56 5.34 -7.87
CA PHE A 140 -2.91 5.27 -8.41
C PHE A 140 -3.88 6.17 -7.61
N PRO A 141 -4.96 6.72 -8.22
CA PRO A 141 -5.93 7.55 -7.50
C PRO A 141 -6.62 6.82 -6.35
N PHE A 142 -6.92 5.53 -6.54
CA PHE A 142 -7.42 4.64 -5.49
C PHE A 142 -6.25 3.84 -4.92
N SER A 143 -5.39 4.52 -4.14
CA SER A 143 -4.24 3.88 -3.50
C SER A 143 -4.03 4.41 -2.09
N THR A 144 -3.54 3.56 -1.21
CA THR A 144 -3.15 3.97 0.13
C THR A 144 -2.05 5.02 0.09
N HIS A 145 -1.15 4.96 -0.90
CA HIS A 145 -0.12 5.98 -1.17
C HIS A 145 -0.72 7.38 -1.34
N ASN A 146 -1.77 7.50 -2.18
CA ASN A 146 -2.51 8.75 -2.38
C ASN A 146 -3.14 9.24 -1.07
N TYR A 147 -3.81 8.34 -0.34
CA TYR A 147 -4.48 8.72 0.91
C TYR A 147 -3.49 9.09 2.02
N GLN A 148 -2.34 8.44 2.10
CA GLN A 148 -1.29 8.76 3.07
C GLN A 148 -0.63 10.11 2.80
N LEU A 149 -0.31 10.41 1.53
CA LEU A 149 0.16 11.76 1.14
C LEU A 149 -0.86 12.84 1.51
N ARG A 150 -2.12 12.64 1.12
CA ARG A 150 -3.21 13.57 1.42
C ARG A 150 -3.45 13.74 2.90
N PHE A 151 -3.38 12.65 3.67
CA PHE A 151 -3.56 12.66 5.11
C PHE A 151 -2.45 13.44 5.81
N TRP A 152 -1.19 13.21 5.43
CA TRP A 152 -0.03 13.91 5.95
C TRP A 152 -0.08 15.42 5.63
N MET A 153 -0.33 15.79 4.38
CA MET A 153 -0.43 17.19 3.95
C MET A 153 -1.56 17.93 4.68
N ALA A 154 -2.74 17.33 4.70
CA ALA A 154 -3.94 17.92 5.29
C ALA A 154 -3.85 18.11 6.81
N ALA A 155 -3.01 17.34 7.52
CA ALA A 155 -2.81 17.47 8.96
C ALA A 155 -2.23 18.83 9.38
N ALA A 156 -1.59 19.56 8.44
CA ALA A 156 -1.08 20.91 8.65
C ALA A 156 -1.76 21.96 7.75
N GLY A 157 -2.94 21.65 7.21
CA GLY A 157 -3.74 22.57 6.41
C GLY A 157 -3.31 22.73 4.95
N VAL A 158 -2.37 21.92 4.46
CA VAL A 158 -2.06 21.89 3.01
C VAL A 158 -3.16 21.15 2.27
N ASP A 159 -3.80 21.82 1.32
CA ASP A 159 -4.81 21.22 0.46
C ASP A 159 -4.14 20.48 -0.71
N PRO A 160 -4.23 19.14 -0.76
CA PRO A 160 -3.52 18.37 -1.77
C PRO A 160 -4.04 18.53 -3.20
N ASP A 161 -5.21 19.15 -3.40
CA ASP A 161 -5.77 19.42 -4.71
C ASP A 161 -5.51 20.85 -5.20
N GLU A 162 -5.22 21.80 -4.27
CA GLU A 162 -5.03 23.21 -4.57
C GLU A 162 -3.58 23.67 -4.40
N ASP A 163 -2.86 23.14 -3.43
CA ASP A 163 -1.56 23.65 -3.00
C ASP A 163 -0.37 22.93 -3.63
N VAL A 164 -0.59 21.70 -4.12
CA VAL A 164 0.42 20.83 -4.75
C VAL A 164 -0.17 20.17 -5.99
N ARG A 165 0.68 19.47 -6.75
CA ARG A 165 0.25 18.59 -7.86
C ARG A 165 0.46 17.13 -7.46
N LEU A 166 -0.59 16.33 -7.52
CA LEU A 166 -0.50 14.87 -7.37
C LEU A 166 -0.56 14.24 -8.76
N VAL A 167 0.47 13.44 -9.10
CA VAL A 167 0.58 12.78 -10.41
C VAL A 167 0.68 11.27 -10.25
N VAL A 168 0.06 10.53 -11.18
CA VAL A 168 0.11 9.06 -11.19
C VAL A 168 1.33 8.59 -11.93
N LEU A 169 2.15 7.77 -11.27
CA LEU A 169 3.34 7.15 -11.86
C LEU A 169 3.36 5.65 -11.51
N PRO A 170 3.68 4.78 -12.47
CA PRO A 170 3.94 3.37 -12.16
C PRO A 170 5.15 3.23 -11.21
N PRO A 171 5.14 2.28 -10.25
CA PRO A 171 6.20 2.14 -9.26
C PRO A 171 7.62 2.11 -9.81
N PRO A 172 7.95 1.37 -10.89
CA PRO A 172 9.31 1.34 -11.42
C PRO A 172 9.82 2.67 -11.99
N TYR A 173 8.91 3.61 -12.33
CA TYR A 173 9.27 4.91 -12.93
C TYR A 173 9.39 6.05 -11.90
N MET A 174 9.11 5.80 -10.63
CA MET A 174 9.18 6.82 -9.56
C MET A 174 10.60 7.37 -9.41
N VAL A 175 11.62 6.49 -9.45
CA VAL A 175 13.03 6.84 -9.27
C VAL A 175 13.51 7.75 -10.40
N ASP A 176 13.23 7.38 -11.65
CA ASP A 176 13.62 8.19 -12.81
C ASP A 176 12.89 9.53 -12.87
N SER A 177 11.61 9.56 -12.42
CA SER A 177 10.84 10.80 -12.35
C SER A 177 11.39 11.77 -11.29
N LEU A 178 11.85 11.26 -10.14
CA LEU A 178 12.53 12.08 -9.13
C LEU A 178 13.89 12.57 -9.64
N LYS A 179 14.68 11.69 -10.26
CA LYS A 179 15.99 11.99 -10.82
C LYS A 179 15.93 13.10 -11.88
N SER A 180 14.92 13.07 -12.73
CA SER A 180 14.73 14.05 -13.82
C SER A 180 14.03 15.34 -13.37
N GLY A 181 13.61 15.43 -12.10
CA GLY A 181 12.89 16.59 -11.56
C GLY A 181 11.45 16.71 -12.04
N HIS A 182 10.85 15.66 -12.61
CA HIS A 182 9.43 15.63 -12.94
C HIS A 182 8.53 15.59 -11.70
N VAL A 183 9.05 15.09 -10.61
CA VAL A 183 8.44 15.15 -9.28
C VAL A 183 9.45 15.60 -8.24
N ASP A 184 8.97 16.31 -7.22
CA ASP A 184 9.76 16.73 -6.04
C ASP A 184 9.80 15.65 -4.97
N ALA A 185 8.79 14.78 -4.96
CA ALA A 185 8.64 13.68 -4.02
C ALA A 185 7.75 12.60 -4.59
N PHE A 186 7.73 11.43 -3.93
CA PHE A 186 6.76 10.38 -4.23
C PHE A 186 6.43 9.54 -2.99
N CYS A 187 5.28 8.86 -3.03
CA CYS A 187 4.93 7.78 -2.13
C CYS A 187 4.76 6.49 -2.93
N VAL A 188 5.53 5.47 -2.58
CA VAL A 188 5.55 4.17 -3.29
C VAL A 188 5.90 3.03 -2.35
N GLY A 189 5.50 1.81 -2.71
CA GLY A 189 5.93 0.58 -2.03
C GLY A 189 7.41 0.27 -2.25
N ALA A 190 8.00 -0.43 -1.29
CA ALA A 190 9.37 -0.91 -1.41
C ALA A 190 9.54 -1.83 -2.65
N PRO A 191 10.72 -1.79 -3.31
CA PRO A 191 12.00 -1.25 -2.80
C PRO A 191 12.35 0.14 -3.34
N TRP A 192 11.51 0.79 -4.14
CA TRP A 192 11.86 1.96 -4.95
C TRP A 192 12.33 3.17 -4.14
N ASN A 193 11.84 3.32 -2.89
CA ASN A 193 12.33 4.33 -1.94
C ASN A 193 13.82 4.12 -1.63
N SER A 194 14.22 2.88 -1.31
CA SER A 194 15.60 2.53 -1.02
C SER A 194 16.52 2.70 -2.23
N VAL A 195 16.01 2.35 -3.44
CA VAL A 195 16.74 2.57 -4.70
C VAL A 195 17.04 4.06 -4.91
N ALA A 196 16.09 4.96 -4.68
CA ALA A 196 16.30 6.39 -4.80
C ALA A 196 17.36 6.92 -3.81
N VAL A 197 17.38 6.41 -2.58
CA VAL A 197 18.38 6.77 -1.56
C VAL A 197 19.77 6.26 -1.95
N ASP A 198 19.88 5.00 -2.40
CA ASP A 198 21.17 4.40 -2.78
C ASP A 198 21.78 5.08 -4.01
N LEU A 199 20.96 5.59 -4.92
CA LEU A 199 21.39 6.40 -6.06
C LEU A 199 21.75 7.86 -5.66
N GLY A 200 21.57 8.25 -4.43
CA GLY A 200 21.86 9.61 -3.94
C GLY A 200 20.87 10.68 -4.37
N ILE A 201 19.72 10.31 -4.91
CA ILE A 201 18.72 11.24 -5.47
C ILE A 201 17.48 11.42 -4.60
N GLY A 202 17.38 10.74 -3.46
CA GLY A 202 16.23 10.81 -2.58
C GLY A 202 16.57 10.68 -1.11
N HIS A 203 15.70 11.22 -0.26
CA HIS A 203 15.68 11.03 1.18
C HIS A 203 14.33 10.43 1.57
N ILE A 204 14.32 9.34 2.34
CA ILE A 204 13.09 8.83 2.93
C ILE A 204 12.72 9.74 4.10
N LEU A 205 11.63 10.48 3.95
CA LEU A 205 11.13 11.41 4.97
C LEU A 205 10.35 10.67 6.05
N HIS A 206 9.40 9.82 5.64
CA HIS A 206 8.56 9.01 6.54
C HIS A 206 8.38 7.61 6.00
N PHE A 207 8.37 6.64 6.91
CA PHE A 207 7.71 5.37 6.68
C PHE A 207 6.20 5.58 6.83
N VAL A 208 5.39 4.91 6.03
CA VAL A 208 3.93 5.07 6.17
C VAL A 208 3.40 4.56 7.51
N SER A 209 4.14 3.67 8.18
CA SER A 209 3.87 3.27 9.56
C SER A 209 3.97 4.41 10.58
N ASP A 210 4.58 5.54 10.22
CA ASP A 210 4.58 6.76 11.04
C ASP A 210 3.26 7.54 10.87
N ILE A 211 2.59 7.37 9.73
CA ILE A 211 1.33 8.06 9.39
C ILE A 211 0.13 7.22 9.85
N LEU A 212 0.16 5.92 9.52
CA LEU A 212 -0.84 4.93 9.92
C LEU A 212 -0.12 3.69 10.42
N VAL A 213 -0.30 3.32 11.67
CA VAL A 213 0.41 2.19 12.31
C VAL A 213 0.17 0.88 11.56
N ARG A 214 -1.06 0.66 11.05
CA ARG A 214 -1.45 -0.53 10.29
C ARG A 214 -2.33 -0.12 9.11
N ALA A 215 -1.76 0.03 7.93
CA ALA A 215 -2.48 0.32 6.71
C ALA A 215 -2.53 -0.93 5.81
N ALA A 216 -3.73 -1.45 5.51
CA ALA A 216 -3.88 -2.49 4.50
C ALA A 216 -3.48 -1.90 3.14
N GLU A 217 -2.40 -2.45 2.58
CA GLU A 217 -1.79 -1.89 1.38
C GLU A 217 -2.10 -2.74 0.16
N LYS A 218 -1.73 -4.02 0.20
CA LYS A 218 -1.94 -4.97 -0.90
C LYS A 218 -2.74 -6.17 -0.42
N VAL A 219 -3.57 -6.65 -1.33
CA VAL A 219 -4.41 -7.84 -1.11
C VAL A 219 -4.21 -8.85 -2.22
N LEU A 220 -4.38 -10.12 -1.89
CA LEU A 220 -4.67 -11.15 -2.87
C LEU A 220 -6.14 -10.97 -3.28
N ALA A 221 -6.35 -10.50 -4.49
CA ALA A 221 -7.68 -10.17 -5.02
C ALA A 221 -8.14 -11.22 -6.03
N VAL A 222 -9.40 -11.62 -5.93
CA VAL A 222 -10.09 -12.47 -6.91
C VAL A 222 -11.44 -11.85 -7.21
N ARG A 223 -12.01 -12.10 -8.42
CA ARG A 223 -13.41 -11.71 -8.67
C ARG A 223 -14.33 -12.50 -7.75
N GLN A 224 -15.34 -11.86 -7.17
CA GLN A 224 -16.28 -12.53 -6.27
C GLN A 224 -16.93 -13.74 -6.93
N VAL A 225 -17.43 -13.60 -8.16
CA VAL A 225 -18.05 -14.70 -8.91
C VAL A 225 -17.09 -15.86 -9.16
N TRP A 226 -15.81 -15.59 -9.34
CA TRP A 226 -14.80 -16.63 -9.49
C TRP A 226 -14.55 -17.35 -8.17
N ALA A 227 -14.47 -16.61 -7.06
CA ALA A 227 -14.30 -17.18 -5.72
C ALA A 227 -15.49 -18.08 -5.34
N ASP A 228 -16.71 -17.66 -5.65
CA ASP A 228 -17.92 -18.44 -5.37
C ASP A 228 -17.97 -19.75 -6.16
N ASN A 229 -17.43 -19.76 -7.38
CA ASN A 229 -17.36 -20.94 -8.23
C ASN A 229 -16.12 -21.83 -7.94
N ASN A 230 -15.12 -21.32 -7.24
CA ASN A 230 -13.86 -22.02 -6.98
C ASN A 230 -13.41 -21.92 -5.50
N PRO A 231 -14.30 -22.19 -4.51
CA PRO A 231 -14.00 -21.95 -3.10
C PRO A 231 -12.80 -22.78 -2.61
N ASP A 232 -12.63 -23.99 -3.11
CA ASP A 232 -11.52 -24.86 -2.77
C ASP A 232 -10.18 -24.32 -3.30
N VAL A 233 -10.16 -23.75 -4.52
CA VAL A 233 -8.95 -23.12 -5.08
C VAL A 233 -8.57 -21.87 -4.29
N VAL A 234 -9.55 -21.05 -3.89
CA VAL A 234 -9.32 -19.89 -3.01
C VAL A 234 -8.70 -20.32 -1.69
N ALA A 235 -9.24 -21.36 -1.05
CA ALA A 235 -8.69 -21.89 0.21
C ALA A 235 -7.25 -22.37 0.07
N ARG A 236 -6.94 -23.08 -1.03
CA ARG A 236 -5.56 -23.53 -1.33
C ARG A 236 -4.61 -22.36 -1.56
N LEU A 237 -5.03 -21.33 -2.32
CA LEU A 237 -4.25 -20.12 -2.54
C LEU A 237 -3.95 -19.40 -1.22
N VAL A 238 -4.94 -19.26 -0.33
CA VAL A 238 -4.74 -18.68 1.00
C VAL A 238 -3.74 -19.47 1.81
N ARG A 239 -3.84 -20.82 1.87
CA ARG A 239 -2.88 -21.65 2.59
C ARG A 239 -1.47 -21.53 2.03
N ALA A 240 -1.33 -21.51 0.71
CA ALA A 240 -0.03 -21.31 0.05
C ALA A 240 0.58 -19.94 0.40
N ALA A 241 -0.23 -18.87 0.35
CA ALA A 241 0.21 -17.52 0.70
C ALA A 241 0.61 -17.38 2.17
N VAL A 242 -0.13 -18.03 3.09
CA VAL A 242 0.22 -18.08 4.52
C VAL A 242 1.57 -18.77 4.71
N LYS A 243 1.83 -19.93 4.07
CA LYS A 243 3.14 -20.60 4.13
C LYS A 243 4.25 -19.73 3.54
N GLY A 244 3.98 -19.01 2.46
CA GLY A 244 4.91 -18.00 1.91
C GLY A 244 5.24 -16.90 2.91
N ALA A 245 4.22 -16.37 3.58
CA ALA A 245 4.39 -15.35 4.61
C ALA A 245 5.19 -15.87 5.82
N GLU A 246 4.87 -17.06 6.31
CA GLU A 246 5.61 -17.73 7.41
C GLU A 246 7.08 -17.96 7.06
N PHE A 247 7.36 -18.36 5.81
CA PHE A 247 8.72 -18.53 5.33
C PHE A 247 9.52 -17.22 5.36
N ILE A 248 8.91 -16.12 4.89
CA ILE A 248 9.52 -14.79 4.84
C ILE A 248 9.82 -14.24 6.23
N GLU A 249 8.92 -14.44 7.18
CA GLU A 249 9.06 -13.92 8.55
C GLU A 249 10.10 -14.70 9.38
N SER A 250 10.59 -15.82 8.90
CA SER A 250 11.67 -16.58 9.56
C SER A 250 13.03 -15.93 9.29
N PRO A 251 13.77 -15.48 10.33
CA PRO A 251 15.11 -14.91 10.15
C PRO A 251 16.09 -15.83 9.41
N ALA A 252 15.93 -17.15 9.56
CA ALA A 252 16.78 -18.13 8.87
C ALA A 252 16.61 -18.12 7.35
N ASN A 253 15.46 -17.66 6.85
CA ASN A 253 15.12 -17.65 5.43
C ASN A 253 15.33 -16.27 4.78
N LEU A 254 15.77 -15.27 5.54
CA LEU A 254 15.86 -13.88 5.07
C LEU A 254 16.73 -13.73 3.82
N ALA A 255 17.92 -14.32 3.82
CA ALA A 255 18.86 -14.25 2.68
C ALA A 255 18.27 -14.96 1.46
N GLU A 256 17.70 -16.15 1.63
CA GLU A 256 17.07 -16.91 0.54
C GLU A 256 15.86 -16.14 -0.02
N THR A 257 15.01 -15.58 0.84
CA THR A 257 13.87 -14.74 0.42
C THR A 257 14.36 -13.57 -0.44
N ALA A 258 15.39 -12.86 0.01
CA ALA A 258 15.93 -11.73 -0.74
C ALA A 258 16.48 -12.14 -2.12
N GLN A 259 17.15 -13.29 -2.21
CA GLN A 259 17.64 -13.83 -3.47
C GLN A 259 16.52 -14.24 -4.44
N ILE A 260 15.45 -14.87 -3.94
CA ILE A 260 14.26 -15.21 -4.73
C ILE A 260 13.64 -13.92 -5.31
N LEU A 261 13.42 -12.91 -4.48
CA LEU A 261 12.79 -11.67 -4.88
C LEU A 261 13.67 -10.82 -5.81
N ALA A 262 15.00 -10.93 -5.71
CA ALA A 262 15.95 -10.21 -6.55
C ALA A 262 16.00 -10.70 -8.00
N GLN A 263 15.43 -11.85 -8.32
CA GLN A 263 15.41 -12.37 -9.68
C GLN A 263 14.79 -11.35 -10.66
N PRO A 264 15.33 -11.20 -11.88
CA PRO A 264 14.85 -10.21 -12.86
C PRO A 264 13.37 -10.35 -13.21
N GLU A 265 12.86 -11.57 -13.26
CA GLU A 265 11.45 -11.89 -13.53
C GLU A 265 10.53 -11.65 -12.32
N ARG A 266 11.09 -11.37 -11.14
CA ARG A 266 10.39 -11.06 -9.91
C ARG A 266 10.42 -9.54 -9.67
N ILE A 267 11.21 -9.06 -8.72
CA ILE A 267 11.34 -7.62 -8.46
C ILE A 267 12.47 -7.02 -9.30
N GLY A 268 13.59 -7.72 -9.42
CA GLY A 268 14.73 -7.31 -10.25
C GLY A 268 15.55 -6.17 -9.62
N VAL A 269 15.62 -6.13 -8.29
CA VAL A 269 16.42 -5.18 -7.51
C VAL A 269 17.40 -5.96 -6.63
N ASP A 270 18.54 -5.35 -6.31
CA ASP A 270 19.58 -5.97 -5.49
C ASP A 270 19.03 -6.63 -4.22
N ALA A 271 19.50 -7.85 -3.92
CA ALA A 271 19.04 -8.62 -2.78
C ALA A 271 19.32 -7.93 -1.44
N GLU A 272 20.39 -7.12 -1.33
CA GLU A 272 20.68 -6.36 -0.12
C GLU A 272 19.60 -5.29 0.15
N VAL A 273 19.13 -4.61 -0.90
CA VAL A 273 18.03 -3.62 -0.80
C VAL A 273 16.74 -4.29 -0.32
N ILE A 274 16.44 -5.47 -0.86
CA ILE A 274 15.27 -6.26 -0.46
C ILE A 274 15.42 -6.72 0.99
N GLN A 275 16.59 -7.20 1.38
CA GLN A 275 16.86 -7.67 2.74
C GLN A 275 16.68 -6.55 3.77
N ARG A 276 17.17 -5.34 3.48
CA ARG A 276 16.95 -4.15 4.33
C ARG A 276 15.45 -3.84 4.49
N THR A 277 14.69 -3.97 3.41
CA THR A 277 13.23 -3.81 3.45
C THR A 277 12.56 -4.83 4.38
N LEU A 278 12.89 -6.12 4.22
CA LEU A 278 12.29 -7.20 5.00
C LEU A 278 12.62 -7.12 6.49
N THR A 279 13.81 -6.63 6.84
CA THR A 279 14.21 -6.40 8.24
C THR A 279 13.63 -5.12 8.83
N GLY A 280 13.09 -4.21 8.00
CA GLY A 280 12.65 -2.89 8.44
C GLY A 280 13.80 -1.94 8.83
N ARG A 281 15.07 -2.28 8.49
CA ARG A 281 16.25 -1.44 8.69
C ARG A 281 16.65 -0.78 7.38
N LEU A 282 16.15 0.41 7.11
CA LEU A 282 16.34 1.10 5.84
C LEU A 282 17.36 2.24 5.95
N LYS A 283 18.20 2.36 4.92
CA LYS A 283 18.97 3.59 4.68
C LYS A 283 18.00 4.68 4.23
N ILE A 284 17.94 5.77 4.99
CA ILE A 284 16.97 6.86 4.74
C ILE A 284 17.59 8.09 4.09
N SER A 285 18.91 8.18 4.04
CA SER A 285 19.64 9.31 3.48
C SER A 285 20.88 8.84 2.72
N PRO A 286 21.31 9.54 1.67
CA PRO A 286 22.55 9.23 0.93
C PRO A 286 23.81 9.25 1.78
N ASP A 287 23.83 9.99 2.89
CA ASP A 287 24.95 10.05 3.84
C ASP A 287 25.16 8.76 4.64
N GLY A 288 24.31 7.77 4.48
CA GLY A 288 24.41 6.49 5.17
C GLY A 288 23.57 6.40 6.46
N THR A 289 22.77 7.41 6.79
CA THR A 289 21.88 7.35 7.95
C THR A 289 20.83 6.24 7.77
N PHE A 290 20.70 5.37 8.79
CA PHE A 290 19.71 4.30 8.84
C PHE A 290 18.61 4.63 9.85
N ARG A 291 17.42 4.08 9.57
CA ARG A 291 16.28 4.06 10.50
C ARG A 291 15.69 2.67 10.54
N GLU A 292 15.20 2.27 11.71
CA GLU A 292 14.57 0.96 11.91
C GLU A 292 13.09 1.13 12.30
N SER A 293 12.26 0.27 11.75
CA SER A 293 10.86 0.11 12.14
C SER A 293 10.45 -1.36 11.98
N GLY A 294 10.15 -2.01 13.08
CA GLY A 294 9.62 -3.38 13.07
C GLY A 294 8.27 -3.49 12.36
N ARG A 295 7.61 -2.36 12.07
CA ARG A 295 6.33 -2.29 11.35
C ARG A 295 6.44 -1.64 9.96
N TYR A 296 7.67 -1.50 9.43
CA TYR A 296 7.83 -0.96 8.07
C TYR A 296 7.02 -1.74 7.04
N LEU A 297 7.16 -3.07 7.03
CA LEU A 297 6.35 -3.99 6.24
C LEU A 297 6.00 -5.21 7.09
N LEU A 298 4.72 -5.51 7.20
CA LEU A 298 4.20 -6.69 7.86
C LEU A 298 3.62 -7.63 6.79
N VAL A 299 4.18 -8.82 6.65
CA VAL A 299 3.72 -9.84 5.68
C VAL A 299 2.87 -10.90 6.36
N GLY A 300 3.34 -11.47 7.46
CA GLY A 300 2.66 -12.56 8.19
C GLY A 300 2.51 -12.31 9.69
N ARG A 301 3.53 -11.66 10.31
CA ARG A 301 3.51 -11.39 11.76
C ARG A 301 2.39 -10.43 12.16
N GLU A 302 2.06 -10.41 13.44
CA GLU A 302 0.99 -9.60 14.02
C GLU A 302 -0.38 -9.83 13.35
N GLY A 303 -0.63 -11.02 12.78
CA GLY A 303 -1.88 -11.33 12.08
C GLY A 303 -2.09 -10.56 10.77
N ALA A 304 -1.03 -10.00 10.17
CA ALA A 304 -1.11 -9.13 8.99
C ALA A 304 -1.81 -9.78 7.79
N GLY A 305 -1.68 -11.10 7.61
CA GLY A 305 -2.29 -11.80 6.48
C GLY A 305 -3.81 -11.88 6.52
N ARG A 306 -4.43 -11.74 7.71
CA ARG A 306 -5.90 -11.79 7.86
C ARG A 306 -6.51 -10.43 7.49
N PRO A 307 -7.43 -10.35 6.49
CA PRO A 307 -8.10 -9.10 6.15
C PRO A 307 -9.03 -8.64 7.27
N GLU A 308 -9.03 -7.34 7.55
CA GLU A 308 -9.88 -6.74 8.59
C GLU A 308 -10.85 -5.74 7.95
N PRO A 309 -12.17 -5.99 7.98
CA PRO A 309 -13.18 -5.10 7.36
C PRO A 309 -13.12 -3.64 7.83
N VAL A 310 -12.67 -3.37 9.06
CA VAL A 310 -12.48 -2.00 9.57
C VAL A 310 -11.45 -1.23 8.74
N GLN A 311 -10.43 -1.89 8.19
CA GLN A 311 -9.45 -1.25 7.31
C GLN A 311 -10.09 -0.87 5.97
N ALA A 312 -10.99 -1.69 5.43
CA ALA A 312 -11.74 -1.36 4.22
C ALA A 312 -12.71 -0.18 4.48
N ALA A 313 -13.35 -0.11 5.66
CA ALA A 313 -14.17 1.01 6.05
C ALA A 313 -13.38 2.33 6.11
N TRP A 314 -12.14 2.29 6.65
CA TRP A 314 -11.28 3.48 6.66
C TRP A 314 -10.88 3.91 5.24
N LEU A 315 -10.52 2.98 4.37
CA LEU A 315 -10.19 3.27 2.97
C LEU A 315 -11.39 3.90 2.24
N TYR A 316 -12.60 3.38 2.47
CA TYR A 316 -13.83 3.98 1.96
C TYR A 316 -14.05 5.39 2.51
N ALA A 317 -13.82 5.61 3.81
CA ALA A 317 -13.91 6.94 4.41
C ALA A 317 -12.93 7.92 3.75
N GLN A 318 -11.71 7.49 3.36
CA GLN A 318 -10.79 8.34 2.60
C GLN A 318 -11.32 8.63 1.18
N MET A 319 -11.92 7.66 0.49
CA MET A 319 -12.56 7.91 -0.81
C MET A 319 -13.66 8.98 -0.69
N VAL A 320 -14.46 8.92 0.36
CA VAL A 320 -15.49 9.94 0.63
C VAL A 320 -14.86 11.28 0.99
N ARG A 321 -13.86 11.29 1.89
CA ARG A 321 -13.17 12.53 2.31
C ARG A 321 -12.64 13.32 1.11
N TRP A 322 -12.12 12.62 0.11
CA TRP A 322 -11.51 13.24 -1.07
C TRP A 322 -12.45 13.35 -2.28
N GLY A 323 -13.76 13.17 -2.05
CA GLY A 323 -14.78 13.40 -3.07
C GLY A 323 -14.81 12.38 -4.22
N GLN A 324 -14.18 11.22 -4.03
CA GLN A 324 -14.19 10.14 -5.02
C GLN A 324 -15.51 9.36 -5.04
N THR A 325 -16.26 9.41 -3.95
CA THR A 325 -17.60 8.82 -3.82
C THR A 325 -18.41 9.53 -2.72
N ALA A 326 -19.73 9.36 -2.74
CA ALA A 326 -20.59 9.82 -1.66
C ALA A 326 -20.58 8.84 -0.47
N LEU A 327 -20.81 9.35 0.74
CA LEU A 327 -21.03 8.49 1.91
C LEU A 327 -22.44 7.90 1.85
N THR A 328 -22.52 6.57 1.77
CA THR A 328 -23.79 5.83 1.83
C THR A 328 -23.62 4.57 2.68
N PRO A 329 -24.69 4.11 3.39
CA PRO A 329 -24.65 2.85 4.14
C PRO A 329 -24.29 1.65 3.25
N ASP A 330 -24.85 1.58 2.04
CA ASP A 330 -24.57 0.50 1.08
C ASP A 330 -23.13 0.54 0.57
N GLY A 331 -22.58 1.74 0.38
CA GLY A 331 -21.18 1.93 0.00
C GLY A 331 -20.23 1.41 1.07
N ALA A 332 -20.45 1.79 2.33
CA ALA A 332 -19.65 1.31 3.48
C ALA A 332 -19.74 -0.22 3.61
N LYS A 333 -20.95 -0.77 3.54
CA LYS A 333 -21.17 -2.23 3.59
C LYS A 333 -20.47 -2.95 2.43
N THR A 334 -20.56 -2.43 1.21
CA THR A 334 -19.88 -3.00 0.03
C THR A 334 -18.38 -2.96 0.19
N ALA A 335 -17.82 -1.85 0.67
CA ALA A 335 -16.38 -1.71 0.91
C ALA A 335 -15.88 -2.73 1.94
N MET A 336 -16.56 -2.86 3.07
CA MET A 336 -16.20 -3.83 4.11
C MET A 336 -16.30 -5.28 3.64
N ALA A 337 -17.28 -5.60 2.79
CA ALA A 337 -17.49 -6.95 2.24
C ALA A 337 -16.39 -7.40 1.25
N VAL A 338 -15.55 -6.49 0.76
CA VAL A 338 -14.38 -6.82 -0.07
C VAL A 338 -13.36 -7.64 0.73
N PHE A 339 -13.15 -7.29 1.99
CA PHE A 339 -12.23 -7.98 2.87
C PHE A 339 -12.91 -9.20 3.47
N ARG A 340 -12.37 -10.39 3.18
CA ARG A 340 -13.00 -11.69 3.44
C ARG A 340 -12.25 -12.49 4.51
N PRO A 341 -12.30 -12.04 5.80
CA PRO A 341 -11.72 -12.81 6.90
C PRO A 341 -12.37 -14.19 7.06
N ASP A 342 -13.63 -14.34 6.67
CA ASP A 342 -14.34 -15.62 6.68
C ASP A 342 -13.68 -16.65 5.76
N LEU A 343 -13.27 -16.26 4.54
CA LEU A 343 -12.54 -17.14 3.63
C LEU A 343 -11.12 -17.46 4.13
N TYR A 344 -10.46 -16.49 4.75
CA TYR A 344 -9.16 -16.70 5.39
C TYR A 344 -9.25 -17.71 6.53
N ASP A 345 -10.17 -17.49 7.45
CA ASP A 345 -10.35 -18.36 8.64
C ASP A 345 -10.77 -19.77 8.22
N ALA A 346 -11.71 -19.89 7.29
CA ALA A 346 -12.14 -21.20 6.75
C ALA A 346 -11.00 -21.95 6.07
N ALA A 347 -10.16 -21.28 5.28
CA ALA A 347 -9.02 -21.91 4.61
C ALA A 347 -8.01 -22.53 5.58
N LEU A 348 -7.89 -21.94 6.80
CA LEU A 348 -6.96 -22.37 7.84
C LEU A 348 -7.61 -23.23 8.93
N GLY A 349 -8.92 -23.47 8.85
CA GLY A 349 -9.67 -24.18 9.90
C GLY A 349 -9.64 -23.44 11.25
N ARG A 350 -9.62 -22.10 11.22
CA ARG A 350 -9.53 -21.25 12.41
C ARG A 350 -10.90 -20.63 12.73
N SER A 351 -11.18 -20.46 14.02
CA SER A 351 -12.30 -19.63 14.45
C SER A 351 -11.91 -18.15 14.36
N PRO A 352 -12.87 -17.24 14.14
CA PRO A 352 -12.61 -15.80 14.22
C PRO A 352 -11.95 -15.42 15.56
N PRO A 353 -11.00 -14.47 15.57
CA PRO A 353 -10.40 -14.00 16.81
C PRO A 353 -11.45 -13.37 17.72
N THR A 354 -11.32 -13.62 19.03
CA THR A 354 -12.22 -13.07 20.07
C THR A 354 -11.86 -11.63 20.46
N GLU A 355 -10.63 -11.22 20.16
CA GLU A 355 -10.14 -9.86 20.42
C GLU A 355 -10.42 -8.93 19.24
N ALA A 356 -10.73 -7.67 19.56
CA ALA A 356 -10.88 -6.64 18.54
C ALA A 356 -9.54 -6.46 17.77
N PRO A 357 -9.61 -6.14 16.47
CA PRO A 357 -8.41 -5.85 15.69
C PRO A 357 -7.62 -4.70 16.31
N ALA A 358 -6.29 -4.72 16.14
CA ALA A 358 -5.44 -3.64 16.59
C ALA A 358 -5.88 -2.30 15.97
N PRO A 359 -5.91 -1.19 16.74
CA PRO A 359 -6.36 0.10 16.24
C PRO A 359 -5.50 0.56 15.04
N PHE A 360 -6.11 1.33 14.16
CA PHE A 360 -5.47 1.87 12.95
C PHE A 360 -4.25 2.74 13.27
N GLY A 361 -4.36 3.58 14.33
CA GLY A 361 -3.26 4.40 14.83
C GLY A 361 -2.79 5.45 13.82
N ALA A 362 -3.65 6.40 13.44
CA ALA A 362 -3.21 7.57 12.68
C ALA A 362 -2.44 8.54 13.58
N PHE A 363 -1.42 9.20 13.03
CA PHE A 363 -0.62 10.20 13.77
C PHE A 363 -1.39 11.47 14.14
N ALA A 364 -2.50 11.75 13.46
CA ALA A 364 -3.35 12.92 13.66
C ALA A 364 -4.83 12.59 13.44
N GLY A 365 -5.69 13.43 13.99
CA GLY A 365 -7.14 13.29 13.88
C GLY A 365 -7.73 12.33 14.92
N PRO A 366 -9.05 12.10 14.87
CA PRO A 366 -9.75 11.23 15.80
C PRO A 366 -9.47 9.75 15.52
N THR A 367 -9.61 8.92 16.54
CA THR A 367 -9.66 7.47 16.38
C THR A 367 -10.78 7.11 15.39
N PHE A 368 -10.47 6.21 14.45
CA PHE A 368 -11.46 5.78 13.47
C PHE A 368 -12.48 4.83 14.09
N ASP A 369 -13.75 5.17 13.88
CA ASP A 369 -14.90 4.35 14.25
C ASP A 369 -15.66 3.97 12.97
N PRO A 370 -15.71 2.68 12.59
CA PRO A 370 -16.41 2.23 11.39
C PRO A 370 -17.93 2.42 11.46
N ASP A 371 -18.49 2.51 12.67
CA ASP A 371 -19.92 2.72 12.88
C ASP A 371 -20.30 4.21 12.82
N ASN A 372 -19.32 5.12 12.85
CA ASN A 372 -19.53 6.57 12.78
C ASN A 372 -18.58 7.25 11.78
N ILE A 373 -18.59 6.79 10.52
CA ILE A 373 -17.76 7.38 9.46
C ILE A 373 -18.06 8.88 9.28
N ALA A 374 -19.32 9.30 9.33
CA ALA A 374 -19.71 10.71 9.19
C ALA A 374 -19.05 11.59 10.26
N GLY A 375 -19.12 11.15 11.54
CA GLY A 375 -18.47 11.87 12.65
C GLY A 375 -16.95 11.91 12.51
N HIS A 376 -16.33 10.84 12.04
CA HIS A 376 -14.90 10.82 11.76
C HIS A 376 -14.53 11.84 10.66
N LEU A 377 -15.29 11.90 9.57
CA LEU A 377 -15.04 12.81 8.46
C LEU A 377 -15.24 14.27 8.84
N ALA A 378 -16.25 14.58 9.69
CA ALA A 378 -16.56 15.93 10.17
C ALA A 378 -15.43 16.55 11.03
N ALA A 379 -14.52 15.74 11.56
CA ALA A 379 -13.41 16.21 12.38
C ALA A 379 -12.22 16.74 11.55
N PHE A 380 -12.27 16.66 10.22
CA PHE A 380 -11.19 17.13 9.36
C PHE A 380 -11.54 18.43 8.66
N GLU A 381 -10.68 19.44 8.77
CA GLU A 381 -10.85 20.74 8.13
C GLU A 381 -10.62 20.67 6.62
N VAL A 382 -9.63 19.87 6.18
CA VAL A 382 -9.27 19.72 4.76
C VAL A 382 -9.88 18.43 4.19
N GLY A 383 -10.70 18.60 3.17
CA GLY A 383 -11.38 17.51 2.46
C GLY A 383 -12.42 18.03 1.49
N ARG A 384 -13.06 17.12 0.76
CA ARG A 384 -14.12 17.42 -0.22
C ARG A 384 -15.50 16.92 0.25
N TRP A 385 -15.53 16.20 1.36
CA TRP A 385 -16.79 15.74 1.94
C TRP A 385 -17.55 16.89 2.59
N LYS A 386 -18.85 16.94 2.34
CA LYS A 386 -19.80 17.84 2.98
C LYS A 386 -20.90 17.02 3.61
N ALA A 387 -21.24 17.32 4.85
CA ALA A 387 -22.31 16.65 5.60
C ALA A 387 -23.68 16.84 4.94
#